data_fc5999abc8fd8f4e8839dc6b0849f038
#
_entry.id   fc5999abc8fd8f4e8839dc6b0849f038
#
_cell.length_a   1.000
_cell.length_b   1.000
_cell.length_c   1.000
_cell.angle_alpha   90.00
_cell.angle_beta   90.00
_cell.angle_gamma   90.00
#
_symmetry.space_group_name_H-M   'P 1'
#
loop_
_entity.id
_entity.type
_entity.pdbx_description
1 polymer ?
#
loop_
_entity_poly.entity_id
_entity_poly.type
_entity_poly.pdbx_seq_one_letter_code
_entity_poly.pdbx_strand_id
1 'polypeptide(L)'
;MKQFFYLSVFCVLAFTACTESFKKGEKGLEYKIISKGSGNTLKYGEFMQFHIKQVYNGTKDSVLQDSRDFMPRIQLFDSTSIPVEYYKILSKAKKGDSIVIRMLTDSIFKDPGQPMPPFMKKGKFLYLYFKIVNIFQTQQQVDSANKAEMVTARPRIYRKQMEMVEKEIEKNKAQIDADGQKISDYLMKNNIKATKGKWGTYMIIHTEGTGEKVTNNDIVTVNYTGKTLDSSIVFDSNIDPKFGHVQPYDVNMSELGGTEGVILGWTEALLQLKKGSKATVYIPSSLAYGKSGNGPLIKPDANLFFDIEVLNVSNMDDFRAKQEAMQKQMMDSLNNAPKK
;
A
#
# COMPACT_ATOMS: atom_id res chain seq x y z
N MET A 1 9.50 69.60 -18.80
CA MET A 1 9.74 68.23 -18.33
C MET A 1 8.92 68.00 -17.07
N LYS A 2 7.77 67.30 -17.16
CA LYS A 2 6.88 66.99 -16.02
C LYS A 2 7.15 65.55 -15.61
N GLN A 3 7.70 65.40 -14.41
CA GLN A 3 7.85 64.07 -13.78
C GLN A 3 6.53 63.66 -13.17
N PHE A 4 5.98 62.52 -13.64
CA PHE A 4 4.86 61.83 -13.03
C PHE A 4 5.37 60.90 -11.91
N PHE A 5 5.03 61.19 -10.68
CA PHE A 5 5.20 60.32 -9.53
C PHE A 5 4.06 59.30 -9.54
N TYR A 6 4.34 58.03 -9.82
CA TYR A 6 3.43 56.94 -9.56
C TYR A 6 3.52 56.52 -8.13
N LEU A 7 2.49 56.87 -7.36
CA LEU A 7 2.28 56.37 -6.00
C LEU A 7 1.71 54.95 -6.07
N SER A 8 2.54 53.93 -5.94
CA SER A 8 2.09 52.56 -5.83
C SER A 8 1.54 52.31 -4.40
N VAL A 9 0.21 52.27 -4.32
CA VAL A 9 -0.49 51.81 -3.11
C VAL A 9 -0.27 50.30 -2.98
N PHE A 10 0.64 49.93 -2.08
CA PHE A 10 0.84 48.56 -1.66
C PHE A 10 -0.33 48.18 -0.74
N CYS A 11 -1.38 47.56 -1.29
CA CYS A 11 -2.41 46.91 -0.49
C CYS A 11 -1.76 45.70 0.21
N VAL A 12 -1.33 45.91 1.44
CA VAL A 12 -1.02 44.82 2.37
C VAL A 12 -2.34 44.14 2.70
N LEU A 13 -2.67 43.09 1.97
CA LEU A 13 -3.68 42.12 2.40
C LEU A 13 -3.14 41.43 3.65
N ALA A 14 -3.49 41.98 4.80
CA ALA A 14 -3.34 41.32 6.09
C ALA A 14 -4.18 40.02 6.02
N PHE A 15 -3.55 38.90 5.71
CA PHE A 15 -4.09 37.58 6.02
C PHE A 15 -4.20 37.48 7.54
N THR A 16 -5.34 37.87 8.08
CA THR A 16 -5.74 37.46 9.42
C THR A 16 -5.97 35.96 9.38
N ALA A 17 -4.89 35.18 9.44
CA ALA A 17 -4.97 33.80 9.81
C ALA A 17 -5.55 33.77 11.22
N CYS A 18 -6.85 33.49 11.34
CA CYS A 18 -7.48 33.11 12.60
C CYS A 18 -6.69 31.92 13.13
N THR A 19 -5.71 32.17 13.99
CA THR A 19 -5.00 31.16 14.76
C THR A 19 -5.95 30.68 15.84
N GLU A 20 -6.88 29.77 15.50
CA GLU A 20 -7.68 29.12 16.52
C GLU A 20 -6.74 28.48 17.55
N SER A 21 -6.86 28.91 18.80
CA SER A 21 -6.11 28.33 19.91
C SER A 21 -6.56 26.91 20.20
N PHE A 22 -5.64 26.07 20.68
CA PHE A 22 -6.00 24.71 21.11
C PHE A 22 -6.93 24.79 22.33
N LYS A 23 -8.02 24.04 22.26
CA LYS A 23 -8.96 23.82 23.38
C LYS A 23 -8.50 22.60 24.16
N LYS A 24 -8.69 22.62 25.49
CA LYS A 24 -8.42 21.47 26.35
C LYS A 24 -9.50 20.40 26.15
N GLY A 25 -9.10 19.17 25.97
CA GLY A 25 -9.92 17.98 25.98
C GLY A 25 -9.70 17.16 27.26
N GLU A 26 -10.21 15.95 27.28
CA GLU A 26 -10.01 15.00 28.38
C GLU A 26 -8.63 14.33 28.31
N LYS A 27 -8.18 13.77 29.41
CA LYS A 27 -6.92 13.00 29.54
C LYS A 27 -5.67 13.72 29.00
N GLY A 28 -5.65 15.05 29.05
CA GLY A 28 -4.50 15.85 28.60
C GLY A 28 -4.44 16.05 27.09
N LEU A 29 -5.49 15.70 26.35
CA LEU A 29 -5.62 16.06 24.94
C LEU A 29 -5.83 17.57 24.78
N GLU A 30 -5.25 18.12 23.74
CA GLU A 30 -5.57 19.46 23.26
C GLU A 30 -5.98 19.36 21.79
N TYR A 31 -7.02 20.10 21.39
CA TYR A 31 -7.54 20.02 20.04
C TYR A 31 -7.97 21.37 19.47
N LYS A 32 -8.00 21.45 18.14
CA LYS A 32 -8.66 22.51 17.39
C LYS A 32 -9.39 21.94 16.19
N ILE A 33 -10.55 22.52 15.87
CA ILE A 33 -11.34 22.17 14.70
C ILE A 33 -11.26 23.33 13.72
N ILE A 34 -10.65 23.12 12.57
CA ILE A 34 -10.60 24.09 11.47
C ILE A 34 -11.81 23.80 10.60
N SER A 35 -12.90 24.51 10.89
CA SER A 35 -14.18 24.28 10.21
C SER A 35 -14.15 24.94 8.83
N LYS A 36 -14.21 24.15 7.79
CA LYS A 36 -14.53 24.48 6.40
C LYS A 36 -15.67 23.60 5.92
N GLY A 37 -16.24 22.83 6.83
CA GLY A 37 -17.25 21.84 6.57
C GLY A 37 -18.66 22.42 6.49
N SER A 38 -19.54 21.66 5.90
CA SER A 38 -20.97 21.96 5.78
C SER A 38 -21.82 20.79 6.28
N GLY A 39 -23.09 21.05 6.53
CA GLY A 39 -24.05 20.04 6.97
C GLY A 39 -24.04 19.81 8.50
N ASN A 40 -24.60 18.66 8.88
CA ASN A 40 -24.73 18.26 10.28
C ASN A 40 -23.41 17.74 10.85
N THR A 41 -23.27 17.83 12.18
CA THR A 41 -22.18 17.16 12.89
C THR A 41 -22.38 15.66 12.88
N LEU A 42 -21.27 14.93 13.02
CA LEU A 42 -21.21 13.47 13.07
C LEU A 42 -22.02 12.93 14.26
N LYS A 43 -22.87 11.95 14.02
CA LYS A 43 -23.78 11.34 15.02
C LYS A 43 -23.43 9.88 15.26
N TYR A 44 -23.79 9.37 16.44
CA TYR A 44 -23.70 7.98 16.77
C TYR A 44 -24.38 7.09 15.71
N GLY A 45 -23.74 6.02 15.29
CA GLY A 45 -24.24 5.08 14.28
C GLY A 45 -23.97 5.49 12.84
N GLU A 46 -23.45 6.69 12.56
CA GLU A 46 -22.99 7.09 11.23
C GLU A 46 -21.58 6.58 10.94
N PHE A 47 -21.20 6.53 9.67
CA PHE A 47 -19.84 6.15 9.27
C PHE A 47 -19.05 7.40 8.88
N MET A 48 -17.90 7.56 9.50
CA MET A 48 -16.95 8.64 9.24
C MET A 48 -15.89 8.18 8.23
N GLN A 49 -15.82 8.83 7.07
CA GLN A 49 -14.72 8.68 6.12
C GLN A 49 -13.70 9.79 6.35
N PHE A 50 -12.44 9.43 6.58
CA PHE A 50 -11.40 10.40 6.93
C PHE A 50 -10.00 9.99 6.49
N HIS A 51 -9.16 10.98 6.25
CA HIS A 51 -7.72 10.82 6.25
C HIS A 51 -7.13 11.14 7.62
N ILE A 52 -6.07 10.43 7.99
CA ILE A 52 -5.30 10.69 9.20
C ILE A 52 -3.82 10.87 8.85
N LYS A 53 -3.19 11.89 9.47
CA LYS A 53 -1.75 12.07 9.49
C LYS A 53 -1.28 12.15 10.92
N GLN A 54 -0.22 11.41 11.25
CA GLN A 54 0.41 11.43 12.57
C GLN A 54 1.81 12.01 12.45
N VAL A 55 2.11 13.01 13.28
CA VAL A 55 3.38 13.72 13.27
C VAL A 55 3.94 13.81 14.69
N TYR A 56 5.15 13.34 14.87
CA TYR A 56 5.90 13.58 16.09
C TYR A 56 6.72 14.86 15.95
N ASN A 57 6.48 15.81 16.85
CA ASN A 57 7.21 17.07 16.92
C ASN A 57 8.45 16.92 17.82
N GLY A 58 9.52 16.39 17.24
CA GLY A 58 10.82 16.22 17.90
C GLY A 58 11.72 17.45 17.77
N THR A 59 12.99 17.25 17.40
CA THR A 59 13.92 18.30 16.94
C THR A 59 13.55 18.78 15.53
N LYS A 60 13.02 17.85 14.71
CA LYS A 60 12.35 18.08 13.43
C LYS A 60 11.06 17.30 13.46
N ASP A 61 10.05 17.77 12.73
CA ASP A 61 8.79 17.07 12.55
C ASP A 61 9.04 15.75 11.78
N SER A 62 8.61 14.65 12.39
CA SER A 62 8.69 13.31 11.78
C SER A 62 7.28 12.80 11.49
N VAL A 63 6.97 12.57 10.23
CA VAL A 63 5.70 11.96 9.82
C VAL A 63 5.78 10.47 10.10
N LEU A 64 4.97 9.99 11.05
CA LEU A 64 4.89 8.58 11.43
C LEU A 64 3.89 7.82 10.57
N GLN A 65 2.82 8.49 10.17
CA GLN A 65 1.77 7.94 9.31
C GLN A 65 1.11 9.06 8.51
N ASP A 66 0.78 8.79 7.26
CA ASP A 66 -0.04 9.67 6.42
C ASP A 66 -0.91 8.82 5.49
N SER A 67 -2.22 8.86 5.67
CA SER A 67 -3.16 8.08 4.85
C SER A 67 -3.59 8.79 3.56
N ARG A 68 -3.14 10.01 3.31
CA ARG A 68 -3.60 10.81 2.15
C ARG A 68 -3.12 10.26 0.81
N ASP A 69 -2.00 9.54 0.84
CA ASP A 69 -1.47 8.85 -0.35
C ASP A 69 -2.22 7.53 -0.64
N PHE A 70 -3.07 7.10 0.29
CA PHE A 70 -3.85 5.86 0.23
C PHE A 70 -5.36 6.15 0.25
N MET A 71 -6.17 5.11 0.40
CA MET A 71 -7.60 5.27 0.59
C MET A 71 -7.90 5.93 1.93
N PRO A 72 -8.93 6.80 2.01
CA PRO A 72 -9.43 7.28 3.29
C PRO A 72 -9.96 6.09 4.11
N ARG A 73 -9.79 6.16 5.42
CA ARG A 73 -10.38 5.17 6.33
C ARG A 73 -11.86 5.44 6.47
N ILE A 74 -12.66 4.37 6.60
CA ILE A 74 -14.07 4.47 6.99
C ILE A 74 -14.24 3.70 8.29
N GLN A 75 -14.86 4.35 9.26
CA GLN A 75 -15.10 3.78 10.58
C GLN A 75 -16.51 4.14 11.06
N LEU A 76 -17.21 3.14 11.65
CA LEU A 76 -18.46 3.38 12.36
C LEU A 76 -18.18 4.31 13.54
N PHE A 77 -18.95 5.38 13.65
CA PHE A 77 -18.83 6.34 14.74
C PHE A 77 -19.68 5.90 15.92
N ASP A 78 -19.07 5.16 16.81
CA ASP A 78 -19.70 4.68 18.03
C ASP A 78 -18.77 4.89 19.25
N SER A 79 -19.37 4.98 20.43
CA SER A 79 -18.65 5.25 21.69
C SER A 79 -18.00 4.00 22.30
N THR A 80 -18.18 2.82 21.70
CA THR A 80 -17.60 1.56 22.19
C THR A 80 -16.28 1.24 21.46
N SER A 81 -16.16 1.61 20.19
CA SER A 81 -14.96 1.40 19.39
C SER A 81 -14.00 2.59 19.37
N ILE A 82 -14.49 3.80 19.68
CA ILE A 82 -13.68 5.02 19.72
C ILE A 82 -13.50 5.45 21.17
N PRO A 83 -12.24 5.63 21.67
CA PRO A 83 -12.01 6.13 23.02
C PRO A 83 -12.77 7.44 23.28
N VAL A 84 -13.39 7.54 24.46
CA VAL A 84 -14.36 8.59 24.79
C VAL A 84 -13.82 10.01 24.58
N GLU A 85 -12.54 10.24 24.84
CA GLU A 85 -11.87 11.51 24.66
C GLU A 85 -11.80 11.94 23.18
N TYR A 86 -11.60 11.01 22.26
CA TYR A 86 -11.64 11.27 20.81
C TYR A 86 -13.08 11.36 20.31
N TYR A 87 -13.98 10.51 20.80
CA TYR A 87 -15.40 10.53 20.46
C TYR A 87 -16.03 11.91 20.70
N LYS A 88 -15.77 12.51 21.87
CA LYS A 88 -16.26 13.87 22.24
C LYS A 88 -15.73 14.98 21.35
N ILE A 89 -14.54 14.82 20.77
CA ILE A 89 -13.97 15.80 19.84
C ILE A 89 -14.57 15.60 18.46
N LEU A 90 -14.58 14.35 17.97
CA LEU A 90 -15.03 14.00 16.63
C LEU A 90 -16.54 14.24 16.44
N SER A 91 -17.37 14.09 17.51
CA SER A 91 -18.82 14.38 17.46
C SER A 91 -19.16 15.85 17.10
N LYS A 92 -18.17 16.74 17.18
CA LYS A 92 -18.32 18.16 16.78
C LYS A 92 -17.97 18.40 15.31
N ALA A 93 -17.43 17.40 14.63
CA ALA A 93 -16.95 17.49 13.26
C ALA A 93 -18.08 17.41 12.25
N LYS A 94 -17.89 18.09 11.13
CA LYS A 94 -18.75 18.05 9.95
C LYS A 94 -17.95 17.52 8.75
N LYS A 95 -18.66 17.10 7.73
CA LYS A 95 -18.02 16.79 6.42
C LYS A 95 -17.20 18.00 5.96
N GLY A 96 -15.94 17.79 5.60
CA GLY A 96 -15.03 18.81 5.12
C GLY A 96 -14.16 19.48 6.22
N ASP A 97 -14.43 19.23 7.49
CA ASP A 97 -13.62 19.77 8.59
C ASP A 97 -12.22 19.12 8.65
N SER A 98 -11.29 19.89 9.17
CA SER A 98 -9.98 19.38 9.60
C SER A 98 -9.87 19.52 11.13
N ILE A 99 -9.42 18.46 11.79
CA ILE A 99 -9.27 18.42 13.23
C ILE A 99 -7.79 18.14 13.53
N VAL A 100 -7.23 18.95 14.41
CA VAL A 100 -5.87 18.72 14.92
C VAL A 100 -5.99 18.37 16.40
N ILE A 101 -5.52 17.21 16.77
CA ILE A 101 -5.41 16.78 18.16
C ILE A 101 -3.92 16.66 18.47
N ARG A 102 -3.50 17.13 19.64
CA ARG A 102 -2.14 16.93 20.11
C ARG A 102 -2.13 16.43 21.56
N MET A 103 -1.11 15.68 21.88
CA MET A 103 -0.91 15.13 23.22
C MET A 103 0.58 15.10 23.55
N LEU A 104 0.94 15.41 24.80
CA LEU A 104 2.31 15.28 25.27
C LEU A 104 2.72 13.79 25.29
N THR A 105 3.95 13.52 24.86
CA THR A 105 4.54 12.18 24.90
C THR A 105 4.52 11.58 26.31
N ASP A 106 4.74 12.41 27.33
CA ASP A 106 4.67 12.01 28.72
C ASP A 106 3.28 11.51 29.15
N SER A 107 2.22 12.04 28.54
CA SER A 107 0.85 11.62 28.83
C SER A 107 0.46 10.35 28.09
N ILE A 108 1.05 10.10 26.91
CA ILE A 108 0.82 8.89 26.09
C ILE A 108 1.52 7.70 26.73
N PHE A 109 2.79 7.85 27.07
CA PHE A 109 3.68 6.78 27.54
C PHE A 109 3.88 6.79 29.05
N LYS A 110 2.84 7.14 29.82
CA LYS A 110 2.89 7.13 31.28
C LYS A 110 2.74 5.73 31.88
N ASP A 111 2.17 4.78 31.12
CA ASP A 111 1.99 3.40 31.55
C ASP A 111 3.31 2.62 31.44
N PRO A 112 3.81 1.98 32.50
CA PRO A 112 5.02 1.17 32.46
C PRO A 112 4.95 0.01 31.44
N GLY A 113 3.76 -0.49 31.11
CA GLY A 113 3.53 -1.50 30.09
C GLY A 113 3.68 -1.04 28.65
N GLN A 114 3.77 0.28 28.42
CA GLN A 114 3.96 0.88 27.11
C GLN A 114 5.17 1.84 27.11
N PRO A 115 6.39 1.34 26.99
CA PRO A 115 7.59 2.17 27.00
C PRO A 115 7.60 3.11 25.79
N MET A 116 8.10 4.33 26.03
CA MET A 116 8.27 5.33 24.97
C MET A 116 9.28 4.82 23.93
N PRO A 117 8.95 4.87 22.63
CA PRO A 117 9.87 4.49 21.57
C PRO A 117 11.20 5.26 21.66
N PRO A 118 12.36 4.63 21.37
CA PRO A 118 13.68 5.25 21.56
C PRO A 118 13.89 6.57 20.80
N PHE A 119 13.19 6.77 19.68
CA PHE A 119 13.27 8.02 18.90
C PHE A 119 12.41 9.15 19.44
N MET A 120 11.53 8.89 20.41
CA MET A 120 10.69 9.89 21.06
C MET A 120 11.33 10.40 22.35
N LYS A 121 11.01 11.63 22.72
CA LYS A 121 11.53 12.28 23.94
C LYS A 121 10.35 12.86 24.76
N LYS A 122 10.51 12.92 26.06
CA LYS A 122 9.60 13.60 26.99
C LYS A 122 9.44 15.09 26.66
N GLY A 123 8.32 15.68 27.01
CA GLY A 123 8.03 17.09 26.78
C GLY A 123 7.79 17.47 25.31
N LYS A 124 7.59 16.49 24.43
CA LYS A 124 7.28 16.70 23.02
C LYS A 124 5.83 16.37 22.73
N PHE A 125 5.33 16.80 21.57
CA PHE A 125 3.96 16.54 21.15
C PHE A 125 3.88 15.49 20.05
N LEU A 126 2.87 14.64 20.16
CA LEU A 126 2.35 13.85 19.05
C LEU A 126 1.09 14.52 18.54
N TYR A 127 1.06 14.82 17.25
CA TYR A 127 -0.05 15.43 16.56
C TYR A 127 -0.80 14.39 15.72
N LEU A 128 -2.12 14.43 15.79
CA LEU A 128 -3.05 13.71 14.92
C LEU A 128 -3.86 14.73 14.12
N TYR A 129 -3.74 14.67 12.82
CA TYR A 129 -4.50 15.50 11.88
C TYR A 129 -5.55 14.63 11.23
N PHE A 130 -6.82 14.96 11.45
CA PHE A 130 -7.94 14.33 10.77
C PHE A 130 -8.47 15.27 9.70
N LYS A 131 -8.78 14.72 8.52
CA LYS A 131 -9.57 15.39 7.47
C LYS A 131 -10.83 14.59 7.25
N ILE A 132 -11.98 15.11 7.65
CA ILE A 132 -13.27 14.46 7.42
C ILE A 132 -13.62 14.61 5.95
N VAL A 133 -13.64 13.51 5.21
CA VAL A 133 -13.91 13.48 3.77
C VAL A 133 -15.40 13.39 3.53
N ASN A 134 -16.07 12.46 4.24
CA ASN A 134 -17.51 12.25 4.12
C ASN A 134 -18.11 11.67 5.41
N ILE A 135 -19.45 11.70 5.50
CA ILE A 135 -20.23 11.06 6.55
C ILE A 135 -21.33 10.27 5.85
N PHE A 136 -21.47 8.98 6.15
CA PHE A 136 -22.47 8.09 5.58
C PHE A 136 -23.42 7.58 6.66
N GLN A 137 -24.66 7.32 6.27
CA GLN A 137 -25.69 6.84 7.20
C GLN A 137 -25.92 5.33 7.11
N THR A 138 -25.51 4.71 6.00
CA THR A 138 -25.76 3.28 5.75
C THR A 138 -24.53 2.57 5.22
N GLN A 139 -24.45 1.27 5.49
CA GLN A 139 -23.40 0.40 4.95
C GLN A 139 -23.38 0.41 3.42
N GLN A 140 -24.53 0.47 2.76
CA GLN A 140 -24.64 0.53 1.30
C GLN A 140 -23.94 1.77 0.73
N GLN A 141 -24.05 2.93 1.40
CA GLN A 141 -23.35 4.15 1.01
C GLN A 141 -21.83 3.98 1.18
N VAL A 142 -21.39 3.33 2.24
CA VAL A 142 -19.99 3.00 2.49
C VAL A 142 -19.41 2.11 1.38
N ASP A 143 -20.12 1.05 1.02
CA ASP A 143 -19.69 0.10 -0.01
C ASP A 143 -19.57 0.78 -1.38
N SER A 144 -20.55 1.60 -1.73
CA SER A 144 -20.56 2.39 -2.96
C SER A 144 -19.39 3.39 -2.99
N ALA A 145 -19.15 4.09 -1.87
CA ALA A 145 -18.05 5.06 -1.76
C ALA A 145 -16.68 4.37 -1.82
N ASN A 146 -16.52 3.22 -1.16
CA ASN A 146 -15.28 2.44 -1.22
C ASN A 146 -14.98 1.97 -2.64
N LYS A 147 -15.99 1.48 -3.37
CA LYS A 147 -15.84 1.05 -4.76
C LYS A 147 -15.39 2.21 -5.67
N ALA A 148 -16.03 3.37 -5.55
CA ALA A 148 -15.69 4.56 -6.32
C ALA A 148 -14.28 5.10 -5.95
N GLU A 149 -13.95 5.17 -4.65
CA GLU A 149 -12.66 5.65 -4.18
C GLU A 149 -11.52 4.72 -4.61
N MET A 150 -11.72 3.41 -4.60
CA MET A 150 -10.73 2.45 -5.05
C MET A 150 -10.27 2.71 -6.48
N VAL A 151 -11.20 3.02 -7.39
CA VAL A 151 -10.87 3.34 -8.79
C VAL A 151 -10.02 4.61 -8.87
N THR A 152 -10.43 5.66 -8.15
CA THR A 152 -9.73 6.97 -8.20
C THR A 152 -8.41 6.97 -7.43
N ALA A 153 -8.28 6.14 -6.39
CA ALA A 153 -7.09 6.05 -5.56
C ALA A 153 -5.95 5.22 -6.18
N ARG A 154 -6.27 4.23 -7.02
CA ARG A 154 -5.27 3.32 -7.62
C ARG A 154 -4.02 4.00 -8.16
N PRO A 155 -4.09 5.05 -9.02
CA PRO A 155 -2.88 5.65 -9.58
C PRO A 155 -1.97 6.29 -8.52
N ARG A 156 -2.56 6.93 -7.48
CA ARG A 156 -1.76 7.55 -6.41
C ARG A 156 -1.17 6.51 -5.46
N ILE A 157 -1.93 5.43 -5.16
CA ILE A 157 -1.45 4.31 -4.34
C ILE A 157 -0.27 3.64 -5.03
N TYR A 158 -0.43 3.28 -6.30
CA TYR A 158 0.63 2.66 -7.08
C TYR A 158 1.90 3.53 -7.15
N ARG A 159 1.73 4.84 -7.44
CA ARG A 159 2.87 5.77 -7.42
C ARG A 159 3.58 5.76 -6.06
N LYS A 160 2.82 5.76 -4.97
CA LYS A 160 3.39 5.75 -3.62
C LYS A 160 4.11 4.44 -3.30
N GLN A 161 3.54 3.32 -3.69
CA GLN A 161 4.20 2.02 -3.59
C GLN A 161 5.50 1.98 -4.41
N MET A 162 5.48 2.51 -5.64
CA MET A 162 6.68 2.61 -6.48
C MET A 162 7.77 3.45 -5.84
N GLU A 163 7.45 4.60 -5.25
CA GLU A 163 8.41 5.41 -4.48
C GLU A 163 9.06 4.61 -3.33
N MET A 164 8.27 3.75 -2.66
CA MET A 164 8.79 2.90 -1.59
C MET A 164 9.68 1.78 -2.15
N VAL A 165 9.28 1.15 -3.24
CA VAL A 165 10.06 0.12 -3.95
C VAL A 165 11.39 0.70 -4.43
N GLU A 166 11.39 1.86 -5.07
CA GLU A 166 12.62 2.52 -5.55
C GLU A 166 13.58 2.85 -4.41
N LYS A 167 13.07 3.30 -3.25
CA LYS A 167 13.90 3.51 -2.05
C LYS A 167 14.49 2.22 -1.49
N GLU A 168 13.71 1.14 -1.49
CA GLU A 168 14.20 -0.16 -1.00
C GLU A 168 15.25 -0.75 -1.95
N ILE A 169 15.08 -0.61 -3.27
CA ILE A 169 16.06 -1.00 -4.27
C ILE A 169 17.37 -0.20 -4.07
N GLU A 170 17.29 1.11 -3.92
CA GLU A 170 18.48 1.94 -3.71
C GLU A 170 19.21 1.58 -2.41
N LYS A 171 18.48 1.34 -1.33
CA LYS A 171 19.02 0.90 -0.05
C LYS A 171 19.76 -0.44 -0.16
N ASN A 172 19.26 -1.36 -0.99
CA ASN A 172 19.82 -2.69 -1.19
C ASN A 172 20.73 -2.79 -2.42
N LYS A 173 21.05 -1.67 -3.08
CA LYS A 173 21.77 -1.64 -4.35
C LYS A 173 23.07 -2.43 -4.34
N ALA A 174 23.87 -2.31 -3.29
CA ALA A 174 25.14 -3.04 -3.17
C ALA A 174 24.94 -4.57 -3.17
N GLN A 175 23.90 -5.06 -2.49
CA GLN A 175 23.55 -6.49 -2.48
C GLN A 175 23.00 -6.92 -3.84
N ILE A 176 22.15 -6.13 -4.46
CA ILE A 176 21.58 -6.40 -5.79
C ILE A 176 22.73 -6.51 -6.82
N ASP A 177 23.71 -5.62 -6.77
CA ASP A 177 24.85 -5.63 -7.69
C ASP A 177 25.75 -6.86 -7.45
N ALA A 178 26.02 -7.22 -6.18
CA ALA A 178 26.79 -8.43 -5.84
C ALA A 178 26.09 -9.72 -6.27
N ASP A 179 24.77 -9.81 -6.07
CA ASP A 179 23.97 -10.94 -6.52
C ASP A 179 23.84 -10.98 -8.04
N GLY A 180 23.74 -9.82 -8.68
CA GLY A 180 23.74 -9.68 -10.13
C GLY A 180 25.04 -10.22 -10.74
N GLN A 181 26.20 -10.06 -10.10
CA GLN A 181 27.45 -10.66 -10.56
C GLN A 181 27.40 -12.18 -10.50
N LYS A 182 26.92 -12.76 -9.38
CA LYS A 182 26.77 -14.22 -9.23
C LYS A 182 25.82 -14.79 -10.30
N ILE A 183 24.70 -14.10 -10.57
CA ILE A 183 23.75 -14.50 -11.62
C ILE A 183 24.42 -14.42 -13.00
N SER A 184 25.15 -13.33 -13.29
CA SER A 184 25.88 -13.16 -14.54
C SER A 184 26.93 -14.27 -14.76
N ASP A 185 27.69 -14.62 -13.74
CA ASP A 185 28.68 -15.71 -13.78
C ASP A 185 28.01 -17.06 -14.06
N TYR A 186 26.87 -17.33 -13.39
CA TYR A 186 26.06 -18.50 -13.66
C TYR A 186 25.57 -18.56 -15.12
N LEU A 187 25.03 -17.45 -15.63
CA LEU A 187 24.55 -17.34 -17.01
C LEU A 187 25.68 -17.58 -18.03
N MET A 188 26.85 -16.95 -17.81
CA MET A 188 28.02 -17.14 -18.67
C MET A 188 28.51 -18.60 -18.65
N LYS A 189 28.65 -19.20 -17.47
CA LYS A 189 29.07 -20.59 -17.32
C LYS A 189 28.17 -21.59 -18.06
N ASN A 190 26.89 -21.28 -18.14
CA ASN A 190 25.88 -22.13 -18.78
C ASN A 190 25.55 -21.71 -20.23
N ASN A 191 26.29 -20.74 -20.80
CA ASN A 191 26.04 -20.18 -22.15
C ASN A 191 24.62 -19.65 -22.34
N ILE A 192 24.06 -19.04 -21.28
CA ILE A 192 22.70 -18.48 -21.25
C ILE A 192 22.75 -16.99 -21.54
N LYS A 193 21.95 -16.53 -22.53
CA LYS A 193 21.79 -15.12 -22.86
C LYS A 193 20.48 -14.60 -22.21
N ALA A 194 20.59 -13.70 -21.24
CA ALA A 194 19.44 -13.08 -20.59
C ALA A 194 19.53 -11.55 -20.67
N THR A 195 18.38 -10.89 -20.64
CA THR A 195 18.29 -9.42 -20.60
C THR A 195 18.18 -8.97 -19.15
N LYS A 196 18.97 -7.98 -18.74
CA LYS A 196 18.92 -7.40 -17.40
C LYS A 196 17.77 -6.39 -17.31
N GLY A 197 16.92 -6.54 -16.28
CA GLY A 197 15.85 -5.62 -15.95
C GLY A 197 16.35 -4.37 -15.20
N LYS A 198 15.47 -3.37 -15.08
CA LYS A 198 15.77 -2.07 -14.42
C LYS A 198 16.11 -2.24 -12.94
N TRP A 199 15.44 -3.15 -12.23
CA TRP A 199 15.64 -3.38 -10.79
C TRP A 199 16.75 -4.39 -10.49
N GLY A 200 17.19 -5.15 -11.50
CA GLY A 200 18.31 -6.05 -11.39
C GLY A 200 17.99 -7.52 -11.65
N THR A 201 16.79 -7.89 -12.04
CA THR A 201 16.50 -9.24 -12.53
C THR A 201 17.18 -9.50 -13.86
N TYR A 202 17.34 -10.79 -14.21
CA TYR A 202 17.74 -11.20 -15.56
C TYR A 202 16.68 -12.14 -16.12
N MET A 203 16.26 -11.93 -17.37
CA MET A 203 15.15 -12.68 -17.96
C MET A 203 15.46 -13.17 -19.36
N ILE A 204 14.97 -14.39 -19.62
CA ILE A 204 14.93 -14.99 -20.95
C ILE A 204 13.46 -15.21 -21.31
N ILE A 205 13.05 -14.67 -22.44
CA ILE A 205 11.72 -14.96 -22.98
C ILE A 205 11.88 -16.10 -23.99
N HIS A 206 11.38 -17.29 -23.64
CA HIS A 206 11.42 -18.47 -24.50
C HIS A 206 10.31 -18.44 -25.56
N THR A 207 9.15 -17.87 -25.18
CA THR A 207 7.99 -17.68 -26.05
C THR A 207 7.45 -16.29 -25.83
N GLU A 208 7.42 -15.47 -26.87
CA GLU A 208 6.71 -14.20 -26.84
C GLU A 208 5.21 -14.47 -26.87
N GLY A 209 4.48 -13.94 -25.87
CA GLY A 209 3.03 -13.98 -25.90
C GLY A 209 2.47 -13.05 -26.96
N THR A 210 1.36 -13.44 -27.54
CA THR A 210 0.65 -12.65 -28.57
C THR A 210 -0.56 -11.89 -28.02
N GLY A 211 -0.92 -12.14 -26.75
CA GLY A 211 -2.04 -11.48 -26.10
C GLY A 211 -1.68 -10.13 -25.48
N GLU A 212 -2.51 -9.70 -24.53
CA GLU A 212 -2.38 -8.42 -23.87
C GLU A 212 -1.11 -8.33 -23.02
N LYS A 213 -0.50 -7.16 -23.03
CA LYS A 213 0.66 -6.86 -22.18
C LYS A 213 0.21 -6.66 -20.75
N VAL A 214 0.94 -7.23 -19.81
CA VAL A 214 0.68 -7.06 -18.36
C VAL A 214 0.88 -5.59 -17.96
N THR A 215 -0.08 -5.08 -17.21
CA THR A 215 -0.04 -3.75 -16.59
C THR A 215 -0.19 -3.84 -15.07
N ASN A 216 0.05 -2.74 -14.39
CA ASN A 216 -0.13 -2.65 -12.94
C ASN A 216 -1.60 -2.66 -12.46
N ASN A 217 -2.55 -2.81 -13.36
CA ASN A 217 -3.98 -2.86 -13.03
C ASN A 217 -4.59 -4.24 -13.36
N ASP A 218 -3.73 -5.25 -13.54
CA ASP A 218 -4.16 -6.57 -13.97
C ASP A 218 -4.02 -7.62 -12.87
N ILE A 219 -4.83 -8.66 -13.00
CA ILE A 219 -4.60 -9.96 -12.39
C ILE A 219 -3.96 -10.86 -13.45
N VAL A 220 -2.80 -11.38 -13.14
CA VAL A 220 -2.02 -12.26 -14.05
C VAL A 220 -2.08 -13.68 -13.53
N THR A 221 -2.71 -14.57 -14.30
CA THR A 221 -2.77 -16.00 -13.96
C THR A 221 -1.55 -16.70 -14.54
N VAL A 222 -0.79 -17.38 -13.69
CA VAL A 222 0.48 -18.02 -14.11
C VAL A 222 0.58 -19.48 -13.68
N ASN A 223 1.37 -20.26 -14.46
CA ASN A 223 2.05 -21.43 -13.98
C ASN A 223 3.50 -21.08 -13.67
N TYR A 224 4.09 -21.73 -12.66
CA TYR A 224 5.47 -21.50 -12.32
C TYR A 224 6.17 -22.70 -11.65
N THR A 225 7.51 -22.64 -11.69
CA THR A 225 8.39 -23.48 -10.88
C THR A 225 9.55 -22.64 -10.38
N GLY A 226 9.73 -22.56 -9.07
CA GLY A 226 10.78 -21.79 -8.39
C GLY A 226 11.93 -22.69 -7.95
N LYS A 227 13.17 -22.24 -8.21
CA LYS A 227 14.41 -22.95 -7.91
C LYS A 227 15.45 -22.02 -7.29
N THR A 228 16.35 -22.56 -6.44
CA THR A 228 17.53 -21.85 -5.97
C THR A 228 18.61 -21.84 -7.04
N LEU A 229 19.37 -20.73 -7.16
CA LEU A 229 20.39 -20.59 -8.21
C LEU A 229 21.60 -21.51 -7.99
N ASP A 230 21.99 -21.68 -6.73
CA ASP A 230 23.24 -22.40 -6.35
C ASP A 230 23.14 -23.92 -6.54
N SER A 231 22.00 -24.50 -6.22
CA SER A 231 21.79 -25.94 -6.19
C SER A 231 20.67 -26.43 -7.12
N SER A 232 19.95 -25.52 -7.76
CA SER A 232 18.79 -25.81 -8.61
C SER A 232 17.71 -26.65 -7.91
N ILE A 233 17.66 -26.56 -6.55
CA ILE A 233 16.63 -27.24 -5.79
C ILE A 233 15.29 -26.56 -6.08
N VAL A 234 14.31 -27.34 -6.51
CA VAL A 234 12.93 -26.88 -6.66
C VAL A 234 12.33 -26.74 -5.26
N PHE A 235 11.99 -25.51 -4.88
CA PHE A 235 11.40 -25.22 -3.59
C PHE A 235 9.89 -25.01 -3.65
N ASP A 236 9.35 -24.69 -4.83
CA ASP A 236 7.92 -24.49 -5.03
C ASP A 236 7.52 -24.64 -6.51
N SER A 237 6.29 -25.12 -6.76
CA SER A 237 5.72 -25.25 -8.12
C SER A 237 4.21 -25.45 -8.04
N ASN A 238 3.46 -24.78 -8.91
CA ASN A 238 2.02 -25.02 -9.07
C ASN A 238 1.68 -25.97 -10.23
N ILE A 239 2.67 -26.65 -10.81
CA ILE A 239 2.48 -27.68 -11.85
C ILE A 239 2.98 -29.06 -11.42
N ASP A 240 3.77 -29.15 -10.36
CA ASP A 240 4.26 -30.42 -9.81
C ASP A 240 3.40 -30.85 -8.62
N PRO A 241 2.69 -32.01 -8.70
CA PRO A 241 1.77 -32.47 -7.65
C PRO A 241 2.40 -32.64 -6.27
N LYS A 242 3.71 -32.82 -6.17
CA LYS A 242 4.41 -32.99 -4.87
C LYS A 242 4.30 -31.79 -3.96
N PHE A 243 3.99 -30.60 -4.50
CA PHE A 243 3.81 -29.37 -3.71
C PHE A 243 2.38 -29.16 -3.20
N GLY A 244 1.40 -29.99 -3.65
CA GLY A 244 0.04 -30.02 -3.08
C GLY A 244 -0.90 -28.88 -3.52
N HIS A 245 -0.48 -28.03 -4.45
CA HIS A 245 -1.29 -26.89 -4.95
C HIS A 245 -1.23 -26.74 -6.48
N VAL A 246 -1.60 -27.82 -7.18
CA VAL A 246 -1.60 -27.87 -8.66
C VAL A 246 -2.77 -27.07 -9.24
N GLN A 247 -2.69 -25.75 -9.11
CA GLN A 247 -3.67 -24.81 -9.68
C GLN A 247 -2.96 -23.56 -10.16
N PRO A 248 -3.41 -22.93 -11.27
CA PRO A 248 -2.89 -21.66 -11.69
C PRO A 248 -2.94 -20.62 -10.56
N TYR A 249 -1.90 -19.80 -10.47
CA TYR A 249 -1.77 -18.79 -9.44
C TYR A 249 -2.10 -17.40 -9.99
N ASP A 250 -3.00 -16.67 -9.30
CA ASP A 250 -3.42 -15.33 -9.68
C ASP A 250 -2.58 -14.28 -8.94
N VAL A 251 -1.82 -13.50 -9.69
CA VAL A 251 -0.96 -12.41 -9.20
C VAL A 251 -1.68 -11.08 -9.37
N ASN A 252 -1.90 -10.38 -8.26
CA ASN A 252 -2.44 -9.02 -8.27
C ASN A 252 -1.32 -8.00 -8.53
N MET A 253 -1.24 -7.46 -9.75
CA MET A 253 -0.20 -6.52 -10.15
C MET A 253 -0.34 -5.12 -9.54
N SER A 254 -1.46 -4.80 -8.89
CA SER A 254 -1.63 -3.54 -8.16
C SER A 254 -0.97 -3.53 -6.78
N GLU A 255 -0.49 -4.69 -6.31
CA GLU A 255 0.16 -4.86 -5.01
C GLU A 255 1.65 -5.13 -5.23
N LEU A 256 2.49 -4.17 -4.79
CA LEU A 256 3.93 -4.22 -5.01
C LEU A 256 4.65 -4.70 -3.74
N GLY A 257 5.04 -5.97 -3.73
CA GLY A 257 5.73 -6.56 -2.58
C GLY A 257 4.85 -6.62 -1.31
N GLY A 258 5.48 -6.84 -0.16
CA GLY A 258 4.78 -6.93 1.12
C GLY A 258 4.09 -8.28 1.34
N THR A 259 3.09 -8.30 2.23
CA THR A 259 2.37 -9.53 2.64
C THR A 259 1.35 -10.01 1.62
N GLU A 260 0.83 -9.13 0.80
CA GLU A 260 -0.24 -9.42 -0.17
C GLU A 260 0.28 -9.52 -1.62
N GLY A 261 1.47 -8.99 -1.88
CA GLY A 261 2.10 -9.01 -3.21
C GLY A 261 3.11 -10.13 -3.38
N VAL A 262 3.50 -10.36 -4.62
CA VAL A 262 4.63 -11.25 -4.96
C VAL A 262 5.97 -10.55 -4.70
N ILE A 263 7.06 -11.31 -4.67
CA ILE A 263 8.43 -10.76 -4.58
C ILE A 263 8.70 -9.77 -5.73
N LEU A 264 9.50 -8.73 -5.44
CA LEU A 264 9.73 -7.63 -6.40
C LEU A 264 10.28 -8.10 -7.75
N GLY A 265 11.10 -9.14 -7.75
CA GLY A 265 11.62 -9.73 -8.98
C GLY A 265 10.52 -10.29 -9.90
N TRP A 266 9.44 -10.82 -9.35
CA TRP A 266 8.27 -11.25 -10.13
C TRP A 266 7.54 -10.06 -10.73
N THR A 267 7.33 -9.01 -9.93
CA THR A 267 6.68 -7.79 -10.42
C THR A 267 7.44 -7.20 -11.60
N GLU A 268 8.77 -7.07 -11.50
CA GLU A 268 9.60 -6.57 -12.60
C GLU A 268 9.48 -7.43 -13.86
N ALA A 269 9.49 -8.75 -13.69
CA ALA A 269 9.41 -9.69 -14.81
C ALA A 269 8.04 -9.67 -15.48
N LEU A 270 6.97 -9.81 -14.69
CA LEU A 270 5.60 -9.90 -15.24
C LEU A 270 5.21 -8.64 -16.03
N LEU A 271 5.62 -7.44 -15.58
CA LEU A 271 5.38 -6.19 -16.31
C LEU A 271 6.04 -6.13 -17.72
N GLN A 272 6.97 -7.03 -18.01
CA GLN A 272 7.60 -7.14 -19.33
C GLN A 272 6.94 -8.19 -20.23
N LEU A 273 6.09 -9.07 -19.67
CA LEU A 273 5.46 -10.20 -20.33
C LEU A 273 4.07 -9.86 -20.90
N LYS A 274 3.55 -10.78 -21.70
CA LYS A 274 2.22 -10.75 -22.30
C LYS A 274 1.51 -12.08 -22.02
N LYS A 275 0.21 -12.11 -22.15
CA LYS A 275 -0.55 -13.37 -22.16
C LYS A 275 0.02 -14.31 -23.22
N GLY A 276 0.33 -15.55 -22.82
CA GLY A 276 0.96 -16.59 -23.64
C GLY A 276 2.49 -16.59 -23.57
N SER A 277 3.13 -15.66 -22.87
CA SER A 277 4.58 -15.66 -22.69
C SER A 277 5.05 -16.82 -21.82
N LYS A 278 6.24 -17.37 -22.15
CA LYS A 278 7.02 -18.29 -21.30
C LYS A 278 8.40 -17.69 -21.09
N ALA A 279 8.83 -17.59 -19.85
CA ALA A 279 10.10 -16.97 -19.50
C ALA A 279 10.78 -17.67 -18.33
N THR A 280 12.12 -17.60 -18.29
CA THR A 280 12.90 -17.89 -17.08
C THR A 280 13.44 -16.57 -16.53
N VAL A 281 13.21 -16.33 -15.23
CA VAL A 281 13.59 -15.10 -14.55
C VAL A 281 14.55 -15.41 -13.41
N TYR A 282 15.75 -14.83 -13.44
CA TYR A 282 16.76 -14.92 -12.39
C TYR A 282 16.67 -13.68 -11.51
N ILE A 283 16.57 -13.87 -10.20
CA ILE A 283 16.19 -12.85 -9.25
C ILE A 283 17.25 -12.72 -8.15
N PRO A 284 17.88 -11.53 -8.00
CA PRO A 284 18.74 -11.22 -6.85
C PRO A 284 18.01 -11.43 -5.53
N SER A 285 18.72 -11.87 -4.51
CA SER A 285 18.15 -12.19 -3.20
C SER A 285 17.31 -11.05 -2.61
N SER A 286 17.78 -9.81 -2.73
CA SER A 286 17.10 -8.62 -2.20
C SER A 286 15.80 -8.25 -2.94
N LEU A 287 15.59 -8.79 -4.15
CA LEU A 287 14.33 -8.69 -4.88
C LEU A 287 13.41 -9.91 -4.66
N ALA A 288 13.85 -10.82 -3.76
CA ALA A 288 13.14 -12.03 -3.34
C ALA A 288 12.94 -12.02 -1.82
N TYR A 289 13.60 -12.92 -1.08
CA TYR A 289 13.43 -13.08 0.36
C TYR A 289 14.59 -12.48 1.20
N GLY A 290 15.61 -11.93 0.56
CA GLY A 290 16.71 -11.20 1.20
C GLY A 290 17.42 -11.97 2.31
N LYS A 291 17.82 -11.22 3.35
CA LYS A 291 18.53 -11.74 4.53
C LYS A 291 17.70 -12.68 5.39
N SER A 292 16.40 -12.70 5.25
CA SER A 292 15.52 -13.58 6.03
C SER A 292 15.45 -14.99 5.45
N GLY A 293 15.62 -15.15 4.14
CA GLY A 293 15.29 -16.39 3.46
C GLY A 293 13.80 -16.73 3.56
N ASN A 294 13.41 -17.96 3.22
CA ASN A 294 12.04 -18.44 3.38
C ASN A 294 12.02 -19.97 3.56
N GLY A 295 11.56 -20.41 4.71
CA GLY A 295 11.52 -21.83 5.06
C GLY A 295 12.91 -22.51 5.04
N PRO A 296 12.96 -23.85 5.01
CA PRO A 296 14.22 -24.59 5.08
C PRO A 296 15.00 -24.62 3.76
N LEU A 297 14.35 -24.35 2.61
CA LEU A 297 14.95 -24.51 1.29
C LEU A 297 15.54 -23.20 0.75
N ILE A 298 14.98 -22.05 1.11
CA ILE A 298 15.48 -20.73 0.66
C ILE A 298 16.29 -20.10 1.78
N LYS A 299 17.60 -20.24 1.70
CA LYS A 299 18.55 -19.70 2.70
C LYS A 299 18.59 -18.16 2.65
N PRO A 300 19.07 -17.50 3.71
CA PRO A 300 19.43 -16.08 3.66
C PRO A 300 20.29 -15.75 2.44
N ASP A 301 20.00 -14.65 1.79
CA ASP A 301 20.70 -14.12 0.60
C ASP A 301 20.75 -15.10 -0.60
N ALA A 302 19.78 -16.03 -0.69
CA ALA A 302 19.68 -16.95 -1.82
C ALA A 302 19.15 -16.25 -3.07
N ASN A 303 19.90 -16.34 -4.16
CA ASN A 303 19.40 -15.98 -5.49
C ASN A 303 18.49 -17.08 -6.02
N LEU A 304 17.43 -16.68 -6.70
CA LEU A 304 16.40 -17.59 -7.17
C LEU A 304 16.28 -17.50 -8.70
N PHE A 305 15.68 -18.52 -9.30
CA PHE A 305 15.12 -18.39 -10.63
C PHE A 305 13.79 -19.12 -10.74
N PHE A 306 12.95 -18.60 -11.62
CA PHE A 306 11.61 -19.11 -11.85
C PHE A 306 11.37 -19.31 -13.34
N ASP A 307 10.85 -20.49 -13.68
CA ASP A 307 10.21 -20.70 -14.96
C ASP A 307 8.76 -20.27 -14.80
N ILE A 308 8.30 -19.33 -15.63
CA ILE A 308 6.97 -18.72 -15.56
C ILE A 308 6.27 -18.83 -16.91
N GLU A 309 5.00 -19.26 -16.91
CA GLU A 309 4.11 -19.23 -18.06
C GLU A 309 2.89 -18.34 -17.73
N VAL A 310 2.65 -17.31 -18.54
CA VAL A 310 1.50 -16.42 -18.39
C VAL A 310 0.30 -17.00 -19.11
N LEU A 311 -0.64 -17.56 -18.37
CA LEU A 311 -1.84 -18.19 -18.90
C LEU A 311 -2.93 -17.19 -19.27
N ASN A 312 -3.12 -16.18 -18.42
CA ASN A 312 -4.14 -15.16 -18.62
C ASN A 312 -3.71 -13.81 -18.06
N VAL A 313 -4.24 -12.74 -18.66
CA VAL A 313 -4.15 -11.37 -18.18
C VAL A 313 -5.58 -10.82 -18.17
N SER A 314 -6.07 -10.42 -17.01
CA SER A 314 -7.42 -9.89 -16.82
C SER A 314 -7.35 -8.53 -16.14
N ASN A 315 -8.11 -7.57 -16.62
CA ASN A 315 -8.27 -6.32 -15.89
C ASN A 315 -8.85 -6.60 -14.49
N MET A 316 -8.39 -5.89 -13.49
CA MET A 316 -8.79 -6.05 -12.08
C MET A 316 -10.32 -5.93 -11.89
N ASP A 317 -10.95 -5.00 -12.58
CA ASP A 317 -12.38 -4.76 -12.40
C ASP A 317 -13.21 -5.90 -13.02
N ASP A 318 -12.81 -6.39 -14.20
CA ASP A 318 -13.42 -7.57 -14.85
C ASP A 318 -13.22 -8.83 -14.02
N PHE A 319 -12.03 -9.02 -13.45
CA PHE A 319 -11.74 -10.15 -12.58
C PHE A 319 -12.64 -10.15 -11.34
N ARG A 320 -12.77 -9.00 -10.66
CA ARG A 320 -13.66 -8.85 -9.50
C ARG A 320 -15.12 -9.09 -9.85
N ALA A 321 -15.60 -8.51 -10.95
CA ALA A 321 -16.96 -8.72 -11.41
C ALA A 321 -17.26 -10.19 -11.68
N LYS A 322 -16.30 -10.93 -12.25
CA LYS A 322 -16.40 -12.37 -12.46
C LYS A 322 -16.45 -13.15 -11.14
N GLN A 323 -15.60 -12.80 -10.18
CA GLN A 323 -15.59 -13.43 -8.85
C GLN A 323 -16.90 -13.19 -8.10
N GLU A 324 -17.41 -11.96 -8.10
CA GLU A 324 -18.72 -11.61 -7.50
C GLU A 324 -19.86 -12.41 -8.14
N ALA A 325 -19.87 -12.54 -9.47
CA ALA A 325 -20.87 -13.32 -10.19
C ALA A 325 -20.80 -14.82 -9.83
N MET A 326 -19.62 -15.40 -9.77
CA MET A 326 -19.40 -16.79 -9.37
C MET A 326 -19.84 -17.05 -7.92
N GLN A 327 -19.49 -16.14 -7.00
CA GLN A 327 -19.88 -16.24 -5.61
C GLN A 327 -21.41 -16.18 -5.46
N LYS A 328 -22.06 -15.27 -6.16
CA LYS A 328 -23.53 -15.16 -6.19
C LYS A 328 -24.16 -16.47 -6.70
N GLN A 329 -23.68 -17.01 -7.81
CA GLN A 329 -24.19 -18.27 -8.39
C GLN A 329 -24.02 -19.44 -7.42
N MET A 330 -22.89 -19.51 -6.70
CA MET A 330 -22.64 -20.53 -5.69
C MET A 330 -23.62 -20.40 -4.52
N MET A 331 -23.85 -19.19 -4.02
CA MET A 331 -24.81 -18.92 -2.95
C MET A 331 -26.25 -19.28 -3.38
N ASP A 332 -26.64 -18.92 -4.58
CA ASP A 332 -27.98 -19.26 -5.13
C ASP A 332 -28.14 -20.77 -5.28
N SER A 333 -27.09 -21.49 -5.68
CA SER A 333 -27.11 -22.97 -5.77
C SER A 333 -27.25 -23.65 -4.41
N LEU A 334 -26.57 -23.12 -3.37
CA LEU A 334 -26.67 -23.60 -2.00
C LEU A 334 -28.08 -23.35 -1.40
N ASN A 335 -28.64 -22.18 -1.65
CA ASN A 335 -29.98 -21.82 -1.17
C ASN A 335 -31.10 -22.63 -1.82
N ASN A 336 -30.91 -23.06 -3.09
CA ASN A 336 -31.86 -23.85 -3.85
C ASN A 336 -31.61 -25.37 -3.75
N ALA A 337 -30.61 -25.82 -2.98
CA ALA A 337 -30.38 -27.24 -2.74
C ALA A 337 -31.53 -27.85 -1.96
N PRO A 338 -32.09 -29.01 -2.35
CA PRO A 338 -33.20 -29.64 -1.62
C PRO A 338 -32.71 -29.95 -0.20
N LYS A 339 -33.44 -29.41 0.79
CA LYS A 339 -33.25 -29.78 2.19
C LYS A 339 -33.52 -31.27 2.33
N LYS A 340 -32.49 -32.04 2.65
CA LYS A 340 -32.63 -33.48 2.95
C LYS A 340 -33.28 -33.65 4.34
#